data_94afd363f663fee608a0f4418192bef1
#
_entry.id   94afd363f663fee608a0f4418192bef1
#
_cell.length_a   1.000
_cell.length_b   1.000
_cell.length_c   1.000
_cell.angle_alpha   90.00
_cell.angle_beta   90.00
_cell.angle_gamma   90.00
#
_symmetry.space_group_name_H-M   'P 1'
#
loop_
_entity.id
_entity.type
_entity.pdbx_description
1 polymer ?
#
loop_
_entity_poly.entity_id
_entity_poly.type
_entity_poly.pdbx_seq_one_letter_code
_entity_poly.pdbx_strand_id
1 'polypeptide(L)'
;GSSTINFDKQLEARKINFSVAGSGDINATKLKVDNLDCSVAGSGSILLKGEAERGDLSVAGGGDISAFECVLRKAECSVAGGGDIEVHASEQLDASIAGGGHIRYEGNPELSKSVVGGGSIKKN
;
A
#
# COMPACT_ATOMS: atom_id res chain seq x y z
N GLY A 1 -4.64 -17.10 10.18
CA GLY A 1 -3.49 -17.94 9.99
C GLY A 1 -2.30 -17.19 9.40
N SER A 2 -1.20 -17.87 9.20
CA SER A 2 -0.03 -17.28 8.57
C SER A 2 0.28 -18.01 7.28
N SER A 3 0.41 -17.25 6.19
CA SER A 3 0.72 -17.82 4.89
C SER A 3 1.50 -16.82 4.06
N THR A 4 2.25 -17.33 3.09
CA THR A 4 3.04 -16.49 2.19
C THR A 4 2.58 -16.78 0.76
N ILE A 5 2.27 -15.74 0.01
CA ILE A 5 1.86 -15.85 -1.38
C ILE A 5 2.90 -15.11 -2.23
N ASN A 6 3.49 -15.80 -3.19
CA ASN A 6 4.47 -15.23 -4.10
C ASN A 6 3.97 -15.31 -5.53
N PHE A 7 4.04 -14.19 -6.23
CA PHE A 7 3.70 -14.12 -7.65
C PHE A 7 4.98 -13.84 -8.43
N ASP A 8 5.51 -14.85 -9.10
CA ASP A 8 6.75 -14.75 -9.87
C ASP A 8 6.52 -14.38 -11.33
N LYS A 9 5.29 -14.44 -11.79
CA LYS A 9 4.93 -14.12 -13.17
C LYS A 9 4.27 -12.76 -13.24
N GLN A 10 4.34 -12.14 -14.42
CA GLN A 10 3.67 -10.87 -14.64
C GLN A 10 2.17 -11.04 -14.50
N LEU A 11 1.56 -10.17 -13.71
CA LEU A 11 0.12 -10.11 -13.52
C LEU A 11 -0.42 -8.91 -14.26
N GLU A 12 -1.26 -9.15 -15.27
CA GLU A 12 -1.97 -8.11 -15.98
C GLU A 12 -3.46 -8.28 -15.74
N ALA A 13 -4.12 -7.23 -15.29
CA ALA A 13 -5.55 -7.26 -15.05
C ALA A 13 -6.08 -5.84 -14.96
N ARG A 14 -7.38 -5.71 -15.02
CA ARG A 14 -8.00 -4.40 -14.78
C ARG A 14 -8.08 -4.12 -13.30
N LYS A 15 -8.32 -5.16 -12.52
CA LYS A 15 -8.46 -5.00 -11.07
C LYS A 15 -7.87 -6.21 -10.36
N ILE A 16 -7.05 -5.94 -9.36
CA ILE A 16 -6.50 -6.98 -8.49
C ILE A 16 -6.75 -6.57 -7.04
N ASN A 17 -7.23 -7.51 -6.25
CA ASN A 17 -7.43 -7.33 -4.82
C ASN A 17 -6.52 -8.28 -4.05
N PHE A 18 -5.68 -7.72 -3.19
CA PHE A 18 -4.89 -8.50 -2.24
C PHE A 18 -5.42 -8.23 -0.84
N SER A 19 -5.62 -9.28 -0.09
CA SER A 19 -6.17 -9.17 1.25
C SER A 19 -5.42 -10.11 2.19
N VAL A 20 -4.93 -9.58 3.30
CA VAL A 20 -4.26 -10.34 4.32
C VAL A 20 -5.02 -10.17 5.63
N ALA A 21 -5.44 -11.27 6.22
CA ALA A 21 -6.06 -11.28 7.54
C ALA A 21 -5.17 -12.15 8.43
N GLY A 22 -4.64 -11.56 9.49
CA GLY A 22 -3.70 -12.25 10.36
C GLY A 22 -2.26 -11.85 10.04
N SER A 23 -1.37 -12.82 9.89
CA SER A 23 0.06 -12.56 9.72
C SER A 23 0.65 -13.16 8.43
N GLY A 24 -0.11 -13.14 7.34
CA GLY A 24 0.38 -13.60 6.05
C GLY A 24 1.23 -12.58 5.31
N ASP A 25 1.98 -13.02 4.31
CA ASP A 25 2.79 -12.17 3.45
C ASP A 25 2.40 -12.37 2.00
N ILE A 26 2.35 -11.27 1.23
CA ILE A 26 2.10 -11.32 -0.19
C ILE A 26 3.24 -10.61 -0.91
N ASN A 27 3.84 -11.29 -1.88
CA ASN A 27 4.88 -10.71 -2.73
C ASN A 27 4.39 -10.73 -4.18
N ALA A 28 4.24 -9.56 -4.77
CA ALA A 28 3.82 -9.43 -6.16
C ALA A 28 4.81 -8.52 -6.87
N THR A 29 5.68 -9.11 -7.67
CA THR A 29 6.85 -8.41 -8.20
C THR A 29 6.73 -7.94 -9.64
N LYS A 30 5.68 -8.35 -10.35
CA LYS A 30 5.48 -7.94 -11.73
C LYS A 30 4.00 -7.63 -11.95
N LEU A 31 3.61 -6.43 -11.58
CA LEU A 31 2.22 -6.01 -11.68
C LEU A 31 2.02 -5.01 -12.80
N LYS A 32 0.96 -5.21 -13.57
CA LYS A 32 0.49 -4.23 -14.53
C LYS A 32 -1.03 -4.24 -14.48
N VAL A 33 -1.59 -3.31 -13.72
CA VAL A 33 -3.03 -3.30 -13.44
C VAL A 33 -3.57 -1.88 -13.54
N ASP A 34 -4.87 -1.76 -13.76
CA ASP A 34 -5.52 -0.46 -13.73
C ASP A 34 -5.90 -0.07 -12.31
N ASN A 35 -6.49 -1.00 -11.56
CA ASN A 35 -6.87 -0.76 -10.17
C ASN A 35 -6.27 -1.83 -9.27
N LEU A 36 -5.56 -1.38 -8.24
CA LEU A 36 -4.94 -2.27 -7.29
C LEU A 36 -5.51 -1.97 -5.90
N ASP A 37 -6.10 -2.99 -5.27
CA ASP A 37 -6.60 -2.87 -3.90
C ASP A 37 -5.79 -3.79 -3.00
N CYS A 38 -5.17 -3.22 -1.98
CA CYS A 38 -4.41 -3.98 -0.99
C CYS A 38 -4.96 -3.68 0.39
N SER A 39 -5.18 -4.71 1.15
CA SER A 39 -5.78 -4.60 2.46
C SER A 39 -5.07 -5.53 3.43
N VAL A 40 -4.66 -5.01 4.58
CA VAL A 40 -4.04 -5.81 5.62
C VAL A 40 -4.82 -5.61 6.91
N ALA A 41 -5.29 -6.70 7.48
CA ALA A 41 -5.92 -6.70 8.79
C ALA A 41 -5.08 -7.59 9.69
N GLY A 42 -4.36 -7.01 10.63
CA GLY A 42 -3.43 -7.74 11.48
C GLY A 42 -2.00 -7.29 11.29
N SER A 43 -1.05 -8.21 11.24
CA SER A 43 0.37 -7.89 11.15
C SER A 43 1.06 -8.51 9.91
N GLY A 44 0.32 -8.68 8.83
CA GLY A 44 0.88 -9.17 7.58
C GLY A 44 1.65 -8.12 6.81
N SER A 45 2.34 -8.55 5.77
CA SER A 45 3.13 -7.66 4.91
C SER A 45 2.80 -7.89 3.44
N ILE A 46 2.77 -6.80 2.67
CA ILE A 46 2.56 -6.88 1.23
C ILE A 46 3.70 -6.14 0.53
N LEU A 47 4.35 -6.81 -0.41
CA LEU A 47 5.40 -6.22 -1.23
C LEU A 47 4.90 -6.16 -2.68
N LEU A 48 4.93 -4.96 -3.26
CA LEU A 48 4.43 -4.72 -4.61
C LEU A 48 5.50 -4.09 -5.48
N LYS A 49 5.62 -4.59 -6.71
CA LYS A 49 6.52 -4.03 -7.72
C LYS A 49 5.79 -4.06 -9.06
N GLY A 50 5.93 -3.00 -9.84
CA GLY A 50 5.29 -2.90 -11.14
C GLY A 50 4.66 -1.54 -11.35
N GLU A 51 3.47 -1.49 -11.94
CA GLU A 51 2.76 -0.24 -12.16
C GLU A 51 1.25 -0.42 -12.12
N ALA A 52 0.55 0.62 -11.69
CA ALA A 52 -0.90 0.64 -11.67
C ALA A 52 -1.37 2.08 -11.85
N GLU A 53 -2.56 2.26 -12.39
CA GLU A 53 -3.13 3.60 -12.51
C GLU A 53 -3.66 4.09 -11.17
N ARG A 54 -4.36 3.22 -10.45
CA ARG A 54 -4.88 3.53 -9.12
C ARG A 54 -4.49 2.46 -8.13
N GLY A 55 -4.15 2.88 -6.93
CA GLY A 55 -3.87 1.96 -5.85
C GLY A 55 -4.59 2.40 -4.60
N ASP A 56 -5.33 1.49 -4.00
CA ASP A 56 -5.92 1.67 -2.69
C ASP A 56 -5.18 0.78 -1.72
N LEU A 57 -4.49 1.37 -0.77
CA LEU A 57 -3.68 0.65 0.20
C LEU A 57 -4.24 0.91 1.58
N SER A 58 -4.60 -0.13 2.29
CA SER A 58 -5.29 -0.02 3.56
C SER A 58 -4.66 -0.96 4.58
N VAL A 59 -4.34 -0.44 5.76
CA VAL A 59 -3.80 -1.23 6.84
C VAL A 59 -4.63 -1.00 8.10
N ALA A 60 -5.12 -2.09 8.67
CA ALA A 60 -5.78 -2.07 9.97
C ALA A 60 -4.97 -2.96 10.91
N GLY A 61 -4.28 -2.37 11.86
CA GLY A 61 -3.40 -3.09 12.76
C GLY A 61 -1.95 -2.65 12.60
N GLY A 62 -1.01 -3.58 12.71
CA GLY A 62 0.42 -3.29 12.61
C GLY A 62 1.11 -3.79 11.35
N GLY A 63 0.37 -4.06 10.29
CA GLY A 63 0.95 -4.57 9.06
C GLY A 63 1.72 -3.54 8.25
N ASP A 64 2.44 -4.01 7.24
CA ASP A 64 3.26 -3.18 6.37
C ASP A 64 2.90 -3.40 4.91
N ILE A 65 2.87 -2.32 4.13
CA ILE A 65 2.74 -2.41 2.68
C ILE A 65 3.92 -1.68 2.07
N SER A 66 4.69 -2.37 1.24
CA SER A 66 5.83 -1.79 0.52
C SER A 66 5.52 -1.73 -0.97
N ALA A 67 5.36 -0.52 -1.49
CA ALA A 67 5.03 -0.29 -2.88
C ALA A 67 5.90 0.81 -3.51
N PHE A 68 7.13 0.99 -3.02
CA PHE A 68 8.05 1.97 -3.59
C PHE A 68 8.41 1.66 -5.05
N GLU A 69 8.46 0.39 -5.40
CA GLU A 69 8.78 -0.03 -6.75
C GLU A 69 7.52 -0.25 -7.61
N CYS A 70 6.35 0.05 -7.06
CA CYS A 70 5.09 0.02 -7.78
C CYS A 70 4.63 1.45 -8.03
N VAL A 71 4.75 1.90 -9.26
CA VAL A 71 4.38 3.26 -9.61
C VAL A 71 2.88 3.37 -9.76
N LEU A 72 2.28 4.26 -8.98
CA LEU A 72 0.84 4.53 -8.99
C LEU A 72 0.61 5.96 -9.46
N ARG A 73 -0.28 6.15 -10.40
CA ARG A 73 -0.65 7.51 -10.77
C ARG A 73 -1.46 8.17 -9.67
N LYS A 74 -2.44 7.43 -9.16
CA LYS A 74 -3.26 7.89 -8.05
C LYS A 74 -3.21 6.84 -6.95
N ALA A 75 -2.84 7.25 -5.75
CA ALA A 75 -2.74 6.35 -4.62
C ALA A 75 -3.61 6.84 -3.47
N GLU A 76 -4.34 5.92 -2.86
CA GLU A 76 -5.05 6.19 -1.63
C GLU A 76 -4.48 5.27 -0.56
N CYS A 77 -3.96 5.87 0.49
CA CYS A 77 -3.34 5.14 1.59
C CYS A 77 -4.09 5.42 2.87
N SER A 78 -4.42 4.39 3.59
CA SER A 78 -5.17 4.51 4.83
C SER A 78 -4.59 3.59 5.87
N VAL A 79 -4.28 4.12 7.04
CA VAL A 79 -3.74 3.34 8.15
C VAL A 79 -4.60 3.57 9.37
N ALA A 80 -5.10 2.48 9.94
CA ALA A 80 -5.78 2.51 11.23
C ALA A 80 -4.96 1.63 12.18
N GLY A 81 -4.25 2.24 13.10
CA GLY A 81 -3.35 1.54 14.01
C GLY A 81 -1.91 1.99 13.85
N GLY A 82 -0.96 1.08 13.97
CA GLY A 82 0.47 1.38 13.92
C GLY A 82 1.21 0.88 12.68
N GLY A 83 0.51 0.57 11.62
CA GLY A 83 1.15 0.04 10.41
C GLY A 83 1.92 1.08 9.59
N ASP A 84 2.69 0.61 8.62
CA ASP A 84 3.50 1.44 7.75
C ASP A 84 3.14 1.17 6.29
N ILE A 85 3.06 2.24 5.49
CA ILE A 85 2.87 2.13 4.05
C ILE A 85 3.98 2.90 3.34
N GLU A 86 4.60 2.26 2.36
CA GLU A 86 5.57 2.88 1.47
C GLU A 86 4.99 2.86 0.06
N VAL A 87 4.93 3.99 -0.60
CA VAL A 87 4.23 4.12 -1.88
C VAL A 87 4.98 5.07 -2.81
N HIS A 88 4.87 4.83 -4.12
CA HIS A 88 5.35 5.74 -5.14
C HIS A 88 4.15 6.24 -5.94
N ALA A 89 3.85 7.52 -5.81
CA ALA A 89 2.73 8.13 -6.51
C ALA A 89 3.23 9.24 -7.42
N SER A 90 2.73 9.29 -8.64
CA SER A 90 3.20 10.24 -9.63
C SER A 90 2.27 11.43 -9.84
N GLU A 91 0.96 11.28 -9.65
CA GLU A 91 0.00 12.35 -9.88
C GLU A 91 -0.73 12.80 -8.61
N GLN A 92 -1.32 11.87 -7.90
CA GLN A 92 -2.09 12.20 -6.68
C GLN A 92 -1.83 11.17 -5.59
N LEU A 93 -1.78 11.67 -4.37
CA LEU A 93 -1.67 10.82 -3.20
C LEU A 93 -2.61 11.33 -2.12
N ASP A 94 -3.55 10.48 -1.72
CA ASP A 94 -4.39 10.72 -0.56
C ASP A 94 -3.90 9.82 0.55
N ALA A 95 -3.43 10.40 1.63
CA ALA A 95 -2.88 9.65 2.75
C ALA A 95 -3.63 10.00 4.02
N SER A 96 -4.06 8.99 4.75
CA SER A 96 -4.86 9.14 5.94
C SER A 96 -4.36 8.20 7.01
N ILE A 97 -4.13 8.71 8.21
CA ILE A 97 -3.68 7.91 9.35
C ILE A 97 -4.57 8.17 10.55
N ALA A 98 -5.07 7.11 11.15
CA ALA A 98 -5.74 7.16 12.44
C ALA A 98 -4.94 6.27 13.39
N GLY A 99 -4.13 6.86 14.24
CA GLY A 99 -3.26 6.15 15.15
C GLY A 99 -1.81 6.58 15.05
N GLY A 100 -0.87 5.66 15.26
CA GLY A 100 0.57 5.93 15.25
C GLY A 100 1.32 5.45 14.02
N GLY A 101 0.63 5.14 12.94
CA GLY A 101 1.27 4.63 11.73
C GLY A 101 2.08 5.66 10.96
N HIS A 102 2.80 5.19 9.95
CA HIS A 102 3.64 6.03 9.11
C HIS A 102 3.39 5.74 7.64
N ILE A 103 3.37 6.79 6.82
CA ILE A 103 3.29 6.66 5.37
C ILE A 103 4.48 7.40 4.78
N ARG A 104 5.24 6.71 3.91
CA ARG A 104 6.32 7.31 3.14
C ARG A 104 5.97 7.24 1.66
N TYR A 105 6.28 8.29 0.93
CA TYR A 105 5.99 8.32 -0.48
C TYR A 105 7.17 8.85 -1.29
N GLU A 106 7.23 8.41 -2.55
CA GLU A 106 8.18 8.92 -3.53
C GLU A 106 7.41 9.56 -4.68
N GLY A 107 8.09 10.43 -5.43
CA GLY A 107 7.51 11.13 -6.56
C GLY A 107 7.06 12.54 -6.17
N ASN A 108 6.36 13.19 -7.07
CA ASN A 108 5.85 14.53 -6.86
C ASN A 108 4.33 14.57 -7.05
N PRO A 109 3.58 13.83 -6.24
CA PRO A 109 2.13 13.82 -6.38
C PRO A 109 1.51 15.06 -5.75
N GLU A 110 0.29 15.37 -6.17
CA GLU A 110 -0.54 16.29 -5.44
C GLU A 110 -0.97 15.58 -4.15
N LEU A 111 -0.55 16.11 -3.02
CA LEU A 111 -0.71 15.44 -1.73
C LEU A 111 -1.89 15.97 -0.93
N SER A 112 -2.79 15.05 -0.58
CA SER A 112 -3.81 15.30 0.44
C SER A 112 -3.52 14.41 1.63
N LYS A 113 -3.39 14.99 2.80
CA LYS A 113 -3.06 14.20 3.98
C LYS A 113 -3.94 14.55 5.17
N SER A 114 -4.23 13.54 5.96
CA SER A 114 -4.99 13.69 7.19
C SER A 114 -4.38 12.74 8.23
N VAL A 115 -3.97 13.29 9.36
CA VAL A 115 -3.40 12.50 10.43
C VAL A 115 -4.12 12.79 11.72
N VAL A 116 -4.66 11.73 12.34
CA VAL A 116 -5.29 11.79 13.65
C VAL A 116 -4.48 10.88 14.56
N GLY A 117 -3.84 11.43 15.56
CA GLY A 117 -2.97 10.68 16.46
C GLY A 117 -1.50 11.06 16.29
N GLY A 118 -0.60 10.14 16.59
CA GLY A 118 0.84 10.38 16.56
C GLY A 118 1.55 9.95 15.28
N GLY A 119 0.82 9.62 14.24
CA GLY A 119 1.41 9.17 12.99
C GLY A 119 2.04 10.28 12.17
N SER A 120 2.71 9.90 11.10
CA SER A 120 3.35 10.87 10.21
C SER A 120 3.31 10.43 8.75
N ILE A 121 3.31 11.42 7.87
CA ILE A 121 3.38 11.22 6.43
C ILE A 121 4.58 12.01 5.93
N LYS A 122 5.52 11.32 5.29
CA LYS A 122 6.77 11.92 4.86
C LYS A 122 7.10 11.57 3.42
N LYS A 123 7.76 12.49 2.74
CA LYS A 123 8.34 12.22 1.43
C LYS A 123 9.71 11.57 1.62
N ASN A 124 9.92 10.51 0.89
CA ASN A 124 11.19 9.78 0.95
C ASN A 124 12.29 10.52 0.18
#